data_b8059ad11246851bc3412d291e4d1d6a
#
_entry.id   b8059ad11246851bc3412d291e4d1d6a
#
_cell.length_a   1.000
_cell.length_b   1.000
_cell.length_c   1.000
_cell.angle_alpha   90.00
_cell.angle_beta   90.00
_cell.angle_gamma   90.00
#
_symmetry.space_group_name_H-M   'P 1'
#
loop_
_entity.id
_entity.type
_entity.pdbx_description
1 polymer ?
#
loop_
_entity_poly.entity_id
_entity_poly.type
_entity_poly.pdbx_seq_one_letter_code
_entity_poly.pdbx_strand_id
1 'polypeptide(L)'
;GEGYLRQFFNTIKGAAGNTLGRVFVTGVSPVTMDDLTSGFNIGTNYSLSPDFNEMTGFTEEEVREMLDYYGSVLPFNHSTDELIKVMKPWYDNYCFAEERYGETTMYNSVMVLNFVDNYIRSEYQIPKKMVETNIRIDYDKMRMLIRHDKEFAHDASIIQQLVTQGFVTGTLNENFPAERI
;
A
#
# COMPACT_ATOMS: atom_id res chain seq x y z
N GLY A 1 24.30 7.27 -11.47
CA GLY A 1 23.44 7.26 -10.27
C GLY A 1 23.76 6.19 -9.24
N GLU A 2 24.17 4.99 -9.67
CA GLU A 2 24.40 3.83 -8.79
C GLU A 2 25.50 4.05 -7.73
N GLY A 3 26.53 4.80 -8.03
CA GLY A 3 27.63 5.07 -7.08
C GLY A 3 27.20 5.82 -5.82
N TYR A 4 26.21 6.72 -5.93
CA TYR A 4 25.76 7.56 -4.82
C TYR A 4 24.94 6.78 -3.79
N LEU A 5 23.99 5.98 -4.25
CA LEU A 5 23.16 5.13 -3.39
C LEU A 5 24.01 4.07 -2.69
N ARG A 6 24.93 3.44 -3.43
CA ARG A 6 25.87 2.48 -2.86
C ARG A 6 26.72 3.11 -1.75
N GLN A 7 27.26 4.30 -1.99
CA GLN A 7 28.06 5.00 -0.98
C GLN A 7 27.22 5.38 0.26
N PHE A 8 25.99 5.85 0.06
CA PHE A 8 25.05 6.18 1.13
C PHE A 8 24.77 4.95 2.03
N PHE A 9 24.39 3.83 1.43
CA PHE A 9 24.08 2.62 2.21
C PHE A 9 25.31 2.01 2.87
N ASN A 10 26.49 2.07 2.23
CA ASN A 10 27.74 1.65 2.87
C ASN A 10 28.09 2.53 4.07
N THR A 11 27.80 3.82 4.00
CA THR A 11 27.99 4.73 5.15
C THR A 11 27.05 4.38 6.31
N ILE A 12 25.77 4.10 6.02
CA ILE A 12 24.81 3.64 7.03
C ILE A 12 25.27 2.32 7.64
N LYS A 13 25.70 1.36 6.84
CA LYS A 13 26.24 0.08 7.31
C LYS A 13 27.43 0.25 8.25
N GLY A 14 28.38 1.11 7.88
CA GLY A 14 29.55 1.41 8.71
C GLY A 14 29.21 2.13 10.04
N ALA A 15 28.11 2.89 10.05
CA ALA A 15 27.65 3.62 11.23
C ALA A 15 26.73 2.77 12.15
N ALA A 16 26.11 1.72 11.59
CA ALA A 16 25.22 0.85 12.34
C ALA A 16 25.97 0.10 13.46
N GLY A 17 25.42 0.15 14.65
CA GLY A 17 26.01 -0.46 15.84
C GLY A 17 27.00 0.42 16.60
N ASN A 18 27.51 1.48 16.01
CA ASN A 18 28.42 2.44 16.64
C ASN A 18 27.77 3.81 16.87
N THR A 19 27.46 4.49 15.76
CA THR A 19 26.90 5.85 15.78
C THR A 19 25.37 5.84 15.61
N LEU A 20 24.85 4.89 14.82
CA LEU A 20 23.41 4.68 14.61
C LEU A 20 22.94 3.50 15.45
N GLY A 21 22.04 3.75 16.40
CA GLY A 21 21.48 2.70 17.25
C GLY A 21 20.46 1.82 16.52
N ARG A 22 19.64 2.41 15.66
CA ARG A 22 18.61 1.72 14.86
C ARG A 22 18.43 2.41 13.52
N VAL A 23 18.14 1.62 12.48
CA VAL A 23 17.84 2.12 11.13
C VAL A 23 16.54 1.47 10.69
N PHE A 24 15.59 2.29 10.25
CA PHE A 24 14.35 1.84 9.61
C PHE A 24 14.36 2.37 8.17
N VAL A 25 14.14 1.46 7.21
CA VAL A 25 14.11 1.79 5.77
C VAL A 25 12.71 1.49 5.26
N THR A 26 12.10 2.44 4.58
CA THR A 26 10.82 2.28 3.93
C THR A 26 10.89 2.79 2.50
N GLY A 27 10.05 2.24 1.62
CA GLY A 27 9.97 2.64 0.21
C GLY A 27 8.68 2.17 -0.45
N VAL A 28 8.45 2.63 -1.67
CA VAL A 28 7.24 2.30 -2.45
C VAL A 28 7.29 0.88 -3.02
N SER A 29 8.47 0.36 -3.26
CA SER A 29 8.69 -1.00 -3.74
C SER A 29 9.92 -1.62 -3.07
N PRO A 30 9.92 -2.94 -2.85
CA PRO A 30 11.07 -3.63 -2.32
C PRO A 30 12.19 -3.60 -3.38
N VAL A 31 13.17 -2.74 -3.16
CA VAL A 31 14.41 -2.77 -3.95
C VAL A 31 15.38 -3.68 -3.21
N THR A 32 15.92 -4.69 -3.89
CA THR A 32 16.95 -5.52 -3.29
C THR A 32 18.18 -4.68 -3.04
N MET A 33 18.46 -4.51 -1.76
CA MET A 33 19.64 -3.77 -1.32
C MET A 33 20.94 -4.45 -1.77
N ASP A 34 20.88 -5.74 -2.11
CA ASP A 34 22.01 -6.52 -2.62
C ASP A 34 22.51 -6.01 -3.98
N ASP A 35 21.62 -5.59 -4.87
CA ASP A 35 21.99 -5.06 -6.18
C ASP A 35 22.58 -3.63 -6.09
N LEU A 36 22.07 -2.82 -5.15
CA LEU A 36 22.54 -1.46 -4.94
C LEU A 36 23.81 -1.38 -4.10
N THR A 37 23.99 -2.33 -3.22
CA THR A 37 25.12 -2.39 -2.29
C THR A 37 25.54 -3.84 -2.13
N SER A 38 26.56 -4.29 -2.81
CA SER A 38 27.07 -5.64 -2.60
C SER A 38 27.29 -5.90 -1.10
N GLY A 39 26.34 -6.64 -0.48
CA GLY A 39 26.42 -6.99 0.93
C GLY A 39 25.78 -6.04 1.93
N PHE A 40 24.73 -5.26 1.58
CA PHE A 40 23.90 -4.57 2.58
C PHE A 40 22.93 -5.57 3.22
N ASN A 41 23.45 -6.46 4.01
CA ASN A 41 22.74 -7.54 4.69
C ASN A 41 22.50 -7.26 6.19
N ILE A 42 22.38 -6.00 6.58
CA ILE A 42 22.19 -5.60 7.98
C ILE A 42 20.71 -5.40 8.34
N GLY A 43 19.83 -5.41 7.36
CA GLY A 43 18.38 -5.23 7.58
C GLY A 43 17.62 -6.55 7.51
N THR A 44 16.55 -6.65 8.30
CA THR A 44 15.55 -7.68 8.16
C THR A 44 14.38 -7.12 7.36
N ASN A 45 13.93 -7.83 6.33
CA ASN A 45 12.76 -7.44 5.56
C ASN A 45 11.50 -7.85 6.32
N TYR A 46 10.69 -6.88 6.69
CA TYR A 46 9.41 -7.05 7.40
C TYR A 46 8.20 -6.73 6.52
N SER A 47 8.38 -6.53 5.22
CA SER A 47 7.32 -6.04 4.32
C SER A 47 6.08 -6.93 4.30
N LEU A 48 6.25 -8.24 4.50
CA LEU A 48 5.18 -9.24 4.50
C LEU A 48 5.06 -9.97 5.85
N SER A 49 5.70 -9.46 6.89
CA SER A 49 5.62 -10.09 8.21
C SER A 49 4.23 -9.92 8.81
N PRO A 50 3.60 -11.01 9.31
CA PRO A 50 2.30 -10.93 9.96
C PRO A 50 2.26 -10.03 11.20
N ASP A 51 3.40 -9.82 11.85
CA ASP A 51 3.53 -8.90 12.99
C ASP A 51 3.33 -7.44 12.61
N PHE A 52 3.51 -7.09 11.32
CA PHE A 52 3.41 -5.74 10.81
C PHE A 52 2.25 -5.55 9.82
N ASN A 53 1.31 -6.50 9.74
CA ASN A 53 0.16 -6.42 8.84
C ASN A 53 -0.67 -5.14 9.07
N GLU A 54 -0.75 -4.68 10.32
CA GLU A 54 -1.53 -3.50 10.71
C GLU A 54 -0.68 -2.22 10.85
N MET A 55 0.59 -2.27 10.44
CA MET A 55 1.49 -1.11 10.56
C MET A 55 1.15 0.01 9.57
N THR A 56 0.55 -0.32 8.44
CA THR A 56 0.20 0.64 7.39
C THR A 56 -1.28 0.51 7.03
N GLY A 57 -1.93 1.64 6.77
CA GLY A 57 -3.39 1.67 6.60
C GLY A 57 -4.11 2.02 7.90
N PHE A 58 -5.42 1.82 7.91
CA PHE A 58 -6.26 1.92 9.10
C PHE A 58 -7.05 0.63 9.29
N THR A 59 -7.22 0.20 10.52
CA THR A 59 -8.21 -0.80 10.90
C THR A 59 -9.61 -0.20 10.81
N GLU A 60 -10.65 -1.03 10.72
CA GLU A 60 -12.03 -0.53 10.76
C GLU A 60 -12.32 0.22 12.07
N GLU A 61 -11.74 -0.23 13.19
CA GLU A 61 -11.91 0.40 14.49
C GLU A 61 -11.33 1.83 14.50
N GLU A 62 -10.12 2.02 13.97
CA GLU A 62 -9.51 3.35 13.86
C GLU A 62 -10.32 4.29 12.94
N VAL A 63 -10.88 3.76 11.84
CA VAL A 63 -11.76 4.55 10.97
C VAL A 63 -13.03 4.95 11.70
N ARG A 64 -13.61 4.04 12.49
CA ARG A 64 -14.80 4.33 13.32
C ARG A 64 -14.51 5.39 14.36
N GLU A 65 -13.44 5.28 15.11
CA GLU A 65 -13.03 6.28 16.11
C GLU A 65 -12.84 7.66 15.46
N MET A 66 -12.22 7.72 14.30
CA MET A 66 -12.05 8.96 13.55
C MET A 66 -13.40 9.57 13.15
N LEU A 67 -14.33 8.76 12.61
CA LEU A 67 -15.64 9.24 12.18
C LEU A 67 -16.50 9.67 13.37
N ASP A 68 -16.47 8.95 14.47
CA ASP A 68 -17.16 9.30 15.71
C ASP A 68 -16.64 10.63 16.28
N TYR A 69 -15.31 10.81 16.28
CA TYR A 69 -14.72 12.07 16.69
C TYR A 69 -15.22 13.24 15.83
N TYR A 70 -15.12 13.13 14.50
CA TYR A 70 -15.59 14.19 13.61
C TYR A 70 -17.11 14.40 13.71
N GLY A 71 -17.88 13.36 13.82
CA GLY A 71 -19.34 13.43 13.99
C GLY A 71 -19.75 14.08 15.32
N SER A 72 -18.90 14.02 16.36
CA SER A 72 -19.16 14.71 17.64
C SER A 72 -18.95 16.23 17.57
N VAL A 73 -18.11 16.73 16.65
CA VAL A 73 -17.75 18.15 16.53
C VAL A 73 -18.29 18.82 15.27
N LEU A 74 -18.76 18.03 14.29
CA LEU A 74 -19.31 18.50 13.03
C LEU A 74 -20.71 17.93 12.82
N PRO A 75 -21.62 18.64 12.14
CA PRO A 75 -23.00 18.21 11.96
C PRO A 75 -23.11 17.17 10.81
N PHE A 76 -22.57 15.99 11.01
CA PHE A 76 -22.66 14.90 10.04
C PHE A 76 -24.09 14.51 9.74
N ASN A 77 -24.42 14.29 8.48
CA ASN A 77 -25.75 13.87 8.03
C ASN A 77 -25.95 12.33 8.12
N HIS A 78 -24.86 11.59 8.31
CA HIS A 78 -24.85 10.13 8.32
C HIS A 78 -24.18 9.62 9.59
N SER A 79 -24.66 8.49 10.08
CA SER A 79 -24.01 7.77 11.18
C SER A 79 -22.68 7.15 10.74
N THR A 80 -21.84 6.85 11.71
CA THR A 80 -20.58 6.12 11.49
C THR A 80 -20.82 4.81 10.74
N ASP A 81 -21.85 4.03 11.09
CA ASP A 81 -22.18 2.79 10.41
C ASP A 81 -22.55 2.97 8.94
N GLU A 82 -23.30 4.03 8.62
CA GLU A 82 -23.65 4.35 7.23
C GLU A 82 -22.40 4.72 6.42
N LEU A 83 -21.52 5.53 7.00
CA LEU A 83 -20.27 5.93 6.33
C LEU A 83 -19.31 4.74 6.14
N ILE A 84 -19.14 3.88 7.15
CA ILE A 84 -18.37 2.64 7.05
C ILE A 84 -18.93 1.74 5.95
N LYS A 85 -20.25 1.54 5.91
CA LYS A 85 -20.88 0.72 4.86
C LYS A 85 -20.63 1.23 3.44
N VAL A 86 -20.54 2.55 3.27
CA VAL A 86 -20.23 3.17 1.98
C VAL A 86 -18.75 3.02 1.64
N MET A 87 -17.85 3.20 2.60
CA MET A 87 -16.39 3.18 2.38
C MET A 87 -15.82 1.77 2.23
N LYS A 88 -16.34 0.81 2.98
CA LYS A 88 -15.80 -0.55 3.08
C LYS A 88 -15.55 -1.23 1.73
N PRO A 89 -16.49 -1.27 0.77
CA PRO A 89 -16.29 -1.91 -0.52
C PRO A 89 -15.18 -1.28 -1.36
N TRP A 90 -14.80 -0.03 -1.07
CA TRP A 90 -13.84 0.74 -1.85
C TRP A 90 -12.45 0.76 -1.23
N TYR A 91 -12.36 0.76 0.10
CA TYR A 91 -11.13 1.09 0.81
C TYR A 91 -10.61 -0.02 1.71
N ASP A 92 -11.45 -0.95 2.15
CA ASP A 92 -11.11 -2.05 3.04
C ASP A 92 -10.81 -3.33 2.25
N ASN A 93 -9.63 -3.37 1.60
CA ASN A 93 -9.24 -4.51 0.77
C ASN A 93 -7.75 -4.80 0.81
N TYR A 94 -7.03 -4.28 1.80
CA TYR A 94 -5.60 -4.49 1.90
C TYR A 94 -5.28 -5.52 2.98
N CYS A 95 -4.41 -6.47 2.65
CA CYS A 95 -3.79 -7.39 3.59
C CYS A 95 -2.33 -7.54 3.16
N PHE A 96 -1.41 -7.27 4.06
CA PHE A 96 0.02 -7.21 3.74
C PHE A 96 0.74 -8.52 4.05
N ALA A 97 0.18 -9.38 4.89
CA ALA A 97 0.74 -10.68 5.23
C ALA A 97 -0.19 -11.81 4.76
N GLU A 98 0.35 -12.80 4.07
CA GLU A 98 -0.42 -13.94 3.56
C GLU A 98 -1.11 -14.71 4.69
N GLU A 99 -0.45 -14.88 5.82
CA GLU A 99 -0.96 -15.58 7.01
C GLU A 99 -2.16 -14.87 7.65
N ARG A 100 -2.33 -13.58 7.39
CA ARG A 100 -3.45 -12.77 7.89
C ARG A 100 -4.61 -12.65 6.90
N TYR A 101 -4.48 -13.25 5.75
CA TYR A 101 -5.53 -13.22 4.74
C TYR A 101 -6.82 -13.84 5.24
N GLY A 102 -7.90 -13.06 5.19
CA GLY A 102 -9.22 -13.47 5.70
C GLY A 102 -9.45 -13.24 7.20
N GLU A 103 -8.42 -12.79 7.96
CA GLU A 103 -8.55 -12.43 9.38
C GLU A 103 -8.71 -10.92 9.57
N THR A 104 -7.75 -10.14 9.03
CA THR A 104 -7.71 -8.70 9.22
C THR A 104 -7.44 -8.02 7.88
N THR A 105 -8.32 -7.12 7.49
CA THR A 105 -8.15 -6.24 6.34
C THR A 105 -7.93 -4.80 6.80
N MET A 106 -7.20 -4.05 5.97
CA MET A 106 -6.81 -2.68 6.25
C MET A 106 -7.44 -1.73 5.24
N TYR A 107 -7.94 -0.62 5.73
CA TYR A 107 -8.39 0.49 4.89
C TYR A 107 -7.21 1.27 4.34
N ASN A 108 -7.27 1.66 3.08
CA ASN A 108 -6.31 2.59 2.52
C ASN A 108 -6.44 3.96 3.18
N SER A 109 -5.44 4.36 3.96
CA SER A 109 -5.45 5.58 4.77
C SER A 109 -5.64 6.84 3.92
N VAL A 110 -4.99 6.92 2.75
CA VAL A 110 -5.10 8.07 1.85
C VAL A 110 -6.53 8.19 1.30
N MET A 111 -7.15 7.08 0.94
CA MET A 111 -8.53 7.08 0.42
C MET A 111 -9.54 7.44 1.50
N VAL A 112 -9.36 6.93 2.72
CA VAL A 112 -10.22 7.29 3.87
C VAL A 112 -10.13 8.77 4.18
N LEU A 113 -8.92 9.31 4.32
CA LEU A 113 -8.73 10.74 4.61
C LEU A 113 -9.29 11.63 3.50
N ASN A 114 -9.13 11.24 2.24
CA ASN A 114 -9.69 11.94 1.10
C ASN A 114 -11.23 11.90 1.09
N PHE A 115 -11.82 10.75 1.42
CA PHE A 115 -13.26 10.64 1.55
C PHE A 115 -13.79 11.58 2.65
N VAL A 116 -13.18 11.58 3.83
CA VAL A 116 -13.59 12.43 4.96
C VAL A 116 -13.47 13.91 4.59
N ASP A 117 -12.37 14.34 3.97
CA ASP A 117 -12.18 15.72 3.51
C ASP A 117 -13.26 16.13 2.49
N ASN A 118 -13.52 15.29 1.50
CA ASN A 118 -14.56 15.55 0.50
C ASN A 118 -15.97 15.55 1.10
N TYR A 119 -16.26 14.66 2.04
CA TYR A 119 -17.53 14.59 2.75
C TYR A 119 -17.79 15.88 3.53
N ILE A 120 -16.78 16.38 4.24
CA ILE A 120 -16.86 17.65 4.98
C ILE A 120 -17.07 18.83 4.02
N ARG A 121 -16.27 18.91 2.94
CA ARG A 121 -16.36 19.98 1.93
C ARG A 121 -17.66 19.99 1.14
N SER A 122 -18.32 18.85 1.01
CA SER A 122 -19.60 18.69 0.30
C SER A 122 -20.81 18.88 1.23
N GLU A 123 -20.65 19.62 2.31
CA GLU A 123 -21.74 19.86 3.29
C GLU A 123 -22.33 18.54 3.81
N TYR A 124 -21.43 17.58 4.12
CA TYR A 124 -21.76 16.25 4.67
C TYR A 124 -22.63 15.39 3.74
N GLN A 125 -22.43 15.54 2.42
CA GLN A 125 -23.00 14.65 1.42
C GLN A 125 -21.98 13.59 1.01
N ILE A 126 -22.44 12.36 0.79
CA ILE A 126 -21.58 11.26 0.31
C ILE A 126 -20.98 11.64 -1.06
N PRO A 127 -19.66 11.64 -1.22
CA PRO A 127 -19.01 11.97 -2.48
C PRO A 127 -19.49 11.04 -3.60
N LYS A 128 -19.86 11.60 -4.75
CA LYS A 128 -20.24 10.81 -5.93
C LYS A 128 -19.06 10.01 -6.50
N LYS A 129 -17.84 10.47 -6.22
CA LYS A 129 -16.60 9.89 -6.73
C LYS A 129 -15.81 9.34 -5.54
N MET A 130 -15.78 8.03 -5.41
CA MET A 130 -15.14 7.35 -4.30
C MET A 130 -13.61 7.28 -4.44
N VAL A 131 -13.08 7.37 -5.66
CA VAL A 131 -11.63 7.32 -5.93
C VAL A 131 -11.21 8.58 -6.65
N GLU A 132 -10.33 9.34 -6.04
CA GLU A 132 -9.72 10.53 -6.63
C GLU A 132 -8.84 10.19 -7.85
N THR A 133 -8.84 11.09 -8.84
CA THR A 133 -8.10 10.89 -10.09
C THR A 133 -6.58 10.85 -9.84
N ASN A 134 -6.11 11.58 -8.81
CA ASN A 134 -4.70 11.64 -8.44
C ASN A 134 -4.20 10.38 -7.70
N ILE A 135 -5.13 9.57 -7.15
CA ILE A 135 -4.84 8.27 -6.53
C ILE A 135 -4.98 7.16 -7.57
N ARG A 136 -5.44 7.50 -8.78
CA ARG A 136 -5.56 6.54 -9.88
C ARG A 136 -4.19 5.95 -10.22
N ILE A 137 -4.23 4.67 -10.45
CA ILE A 137 -3.17 3.85 -11.02
C ILE A 137 -2.46 4.65 -12.12
N ASP A 138 -1.17 4.76 -11.96
CA ASP A 138 -0.26 5.20 -12.99
C ASP A 138 -0.51 4.36 -14.25
N TYR A 139 -1.07 4.99 -15.29
CA TYR A 139 -1.37 4.32 -16.57
C TYR A 139 -0.14 3.66 -17.17
N ASP A 140 1.05 4.17 -16.86
CA ASP A 140 2.30 3.59 -17.36
C ASP A 140 2.63 2.29 -16.64
N LYS A 141 2.35 2.19 -15.33
CA LYS A 141 2.45 0.91 -14.61
C LYS A 141 1.46 -0.12 -15.14
N MET A 142 0.23 0.30 -15.44
CA MET A 142 -0.78 -0.57 -16.02
C MET A 142 -0.39 -1.04 -17.42
N ARG A 143 0.17 -0.16 -18.25
CA ARG A 143 0.73 -0.52 -19.56
C ARG A 143 1.90 -1.48 -19.44
N MET A 144 2.73 -1.28 -18.44
CA MET A 144 3.88 -2.15 -18.15
C MET A 144 3.41 -3.56 -17.74
N LEU A 145 2.42 -3.66 -16.86
CA LEU A 145 1.79 -4.93 -16.49
C LEU A 145 1.18 -5.64 -17.71
N ILE A 146 0.46 -4.90 -18.57
CA ILE A 146 -0.13 -5.44 -19.79
C ILE A 146 0.96 -5.92 -20.79
N ARG A 147 2.09 -5.25 -20.88
CA ARG A 147 3.21 -5.68 -21.73
C ARG A 147 3.85 -6.95 -21.19
N HIS A 148 4.11 -7.02 -19.89
CA HIS A 148 4.63 -8.22 -19.23
C HIS A 148 3.68 -9.41 -19.37
N ASP A 149 2.38 -9.18 -19.27
CA ASP A 149 1.38 -10.23 -19.46
C ASP A 149 1.49 -10.91 -20.83
N LYS A 150 1.77 -10.15 -21.89
CA LYS A 150 1.98 -10.71 -23.24
C LYS A 150 3.27 -11.50 -23.42
N GLU A 151 4.30 -11.18 -22.64
CA GLU A 151 5.59 -11.85 -22.71
C GLU A 151 5.64 -13.15 -21.88
N PHE A 152 4.88 -13.23 -20.80
CA PHE A 152 4.95 -14.33 -19.81
C PHE A 152 3.68 -15.17 -19.70
N ALA A 153 2.60 -14.84 -20.40
CA ALA A 153 1.35 -15.57 -20.33
C ALA A 153 1.44 -16.90 -21.11
N HIS A 154 1.84 -17.96 -20.42
CA HIS A 154 1.57 -19.32 -20.88
C HIS A 154 0.16 -19.80 -20.53
N ASP A 155 -0.50 -19.13 -19.57
CA ASP A 155 -1.88 -19.37 -19.13
C ASP A 155 -2.73 -18.10 -19.26
N ALA A 156 -4.00 -18.14 -18.92
CA ALA A 156 -4.95 -17.04 -19.14
C ALA A 156 -4.39 -15.66 -18.72
N SER A 157 -4.47 -14.70 -19.64
CA SER A 157 -4.02 -13.30 -19.46
C SER A 157 -4.52 -12.71 -18.13
N ILE A 158 -3.68 -11.92 -17.44
CA ILE A 158 -4.03 -11.17 -16.22
C ILE A 158 -5.34 -10.41 -16.40
N ILE A 159 -5.53 -9.79 -17.58
CA ILE A 159 -6.75 -9.06 -17.90
C ILE A 159 -7.95 -10.02 -17.97
N GLN A 160 -7.79 -11.18 -18.55
CA GLN A 160 -8.85 -12.19 -18.64
C GLN A 160 -9.21 -12.71 -17.24
N GLN A 161 -8.24 -12.95 -16.36
CA GLN A 161 -8.48 -13.32 -14.96
C GLN A 161 -9.25 -12.22 -14.22
N LEU A 162 -8.82 -10.96 -14.33
CA LEU A 162 -9.53 -9.83 -13.73
C LEU A 162 -10.98 -9.71 -14.21
N VAL A 163 -11.23 -9.88 -15.50
CA VAL A 163 -12.58 -9.79 -16.09
C VAL A 163 -13.47 -10.96 -15.69
N THR A 164 -12.90 -12.17 -15.60
CA THR A 164 -13.69 -13.39 -15.35
C THR A 164 -13.84 -13.73 -13.87
N GLN A 165 -12.81 -13.43 -13.06
CA GLN A 165 -12.73 -13.82 -11.65
C GLN A 165 -12.85 -12.61 -10.71
N GLY A 166 -12.58 -11.39 -11.19
CA GLY A 166 -12.54 -10.18 -10.38
C GLY A 166 -11.23 -9.99 -9.60
N PHE A 167 -10.31 -10.95 -9.65
CA PHE A 167 -9.02 -10.90 -8.97
C PHE A 167 -7.95 -11.64 -9.77
N VAL A 168 -6.70 -11.40 -9.42
CA VAL A 168 -5.53 -12.11 -9.96
C VAL A 168 -4.71 -12.63 -8.78
N THR A 169 -4.26 -13.87 -8.88
CA THR A 169 -3.28 -14.44 -7.98
C THR A 169 -1.91 -14.44 -8.66
N GLY A 170 -0.88 -14.07 -7.91
CA GLY A 170 0.49 -14.08 -8.39
C GLY A 170 1.45 -14.28 -7.23
N THR A 171 2.66 -14.72 -7.53
CA THR A 171 3.73 -14.80 -6.53
C THR A 171 4.30 -13.40 -6.33
N LEU A 172 4.29 -12.92 -5.09
CA LEU A 172 4.96 -11.67 -4.76
C LEU A 172 6.46 -11.88 -4.88
N ASN A 173 7.08 -11.16 -5.81
CA ASN A 173 8.53 -11.20 -5.93
C ASN A 173 9.11 -10.11 -5.02
N GLU A 174 9.66 -10.52 -3.88
CA GLU A 174 10.29 -9.63 -2.91
C GLU A 174 11.61 -9.04 -3.42
N ASN A 175 12.13 -9.60 -4.53
CA ASN A 175 13.42 -9.26 -5.09
C ASN A 175 13.25 -8.63 -6.48
N PHE A 176 13.18 -7.30 -6.54
CA PHE A 176 13.25 -6.57 -7.81
C PHE A 176 14.70 -6.13 -8.07
N PRO A 177 15.39 -6.70 -9.06
CA PRO A 177 16.72 -6.21 -9.45
C PRO A 177 16.62 -4.77 -9.94
N ALA A 178 17.58 -3.93 -9.53
CA ALA A 178 17.61 -2.51 -9.85
C ALA A 178 17.64 -2.21 -11.37
N GLU A 179 18.02 -3.19 -12.19
CA GLU A 179 18.04 -3.09 -13.64
C GLU A 179 16.64 -3.01 -14.29
N ARG A 180 15.59 -3.23 -13.52
CA ARG A 180 14.17 -3.21 -13.97
C ARG A 180 13.38 -1.98 -13.51
N ILE A 181 14.04 -1.02 -12.86
CA ILE A 181 13.52 0.28 -12.47
C ILE A 181 14.04 1.36 -13.43
#